data_7f0b164505d950dc3ee944618cfc19ae
#
_entry.id   7f0b164505d950dc3ee944618cfc19ae
#
_cell.length_a   1.000
_cell.length_b   1.000
_cell.length_c   1.000
_cell.angle_alpha   90.00
_cell.angle_beta   90.00
_cell.angle_gamma   90.00
#
_symmetry.space_group_name_H-M   'P 1'
#
loop_
_entity.id
_entity.type
_entity.pdbx_description
1 polymer ?
#
loop_
_entity_poly.entity_id
_entity_poly.type
_entity_poly.pdbx_seq_one_letter_code
_entity_poly.pdbx_strand_id
1 'polypeptide(L)'
;MTKNLPTLLLVVLIAFSVSCSRYVTESGTASYYGSQFNNRQTASGSKYNPKRRTAAHKTLPFGTKVIVTNLSNHQRVKVRITDRGPFVKARIIDLSQKAAQKIDMITQGITQVELRYKKKK
;
A
#
# COMPACT_ATOMS: atom_id res chain seq x y z
N MET A 1 -6.89 63.32 -6.16
CA MET A 1 -6.89 62.85 -5.97
C MET A 1 -6.82 61.81 -5.80
N THR A 2 -6.66 61.20 -5.68
CA THR A 2 -6.62 60.24 -5.68
C THR A 2 -6.52 59.27 -5.20
N LYS A 3 -6.72 58.61 -4.91
CA LYS A 3 -6.76 57.70 -4.48
C LYS A 3 -6.64 56.63 -4.54
N ASN A 4 -6.39 56.05 -4.59
CA ASN A 4 -6.22 55.10 -4.78
C ASN A 4 -6.09 54.12 -4.17
N LEU A 5 -6.37 53.45 -3.88
CA LEU A 5 -6.36 52.47 -3.50
C LEU A 5 -6.21 51.44 -3.52
N PRO A 6 -5.80 50.79 -3.29
CA PRO A 6 -5.48 49.87 -3.31
C PRO A 6 -5.79 48.91 -2.99
N THR A 7 -6.19 48.66 -3.20
CA THR A 7 -6.34 47.79 -3.22
C THR A 7 -5.97 46.82 -2.74
N LEU A 8 -6.16 46.46 -2.17
CA LEU A 8 -6.04 45.53 -1.64
C LEU A 8 -5.90 44.44 -2.13
N LEU A 9 -5.21 44.23 -2.44
CA LEU A 9 -4.80 43.18 -2.75
C LEU A 9 -4.81 42.28 -1.80
N LEU A 10 -5.75 41.84 -1.61
CA LEU A 10 -5.81 40.85 -0.87
C LEU A 10 -5.26 39.73 -1.50
N VAL A 11 -4.20 39.58 -1.31
CA VAL A 11 -3.61 38.41 -1.53
C VAL A 11 -4.14 37.49 -0.55
N VAL A 12 -5.13 36.94 -0.93
CA VAL A 12 -5.46 35.84 -0.24
C VAL A 12 -4.46 34.83 -0.49
N LEU A 13 -3.56 34.85 0.31
CA LEU A 13 -2.74 33.80 0.42
C LEU A 13 -3.56 32.71 0.93
N ILE A 14 -4.14 32.04 0.08
CA ILE A 14 -4.72 30.84 0.43
C ILE A 14 -3.58 29.96 0.74
N ALA A 15 -3.30 29.93 1.96
CA ALA A 15 -2.49 28.89 2.45
C ALA A 15 -3.22 27.63 2.11
N PHE A 16 -2.86 27.08 1.06
CA PHE A 16 -3.11 25.70 0.88
C PHE A 16 -2.35 25.02 1.95
N SER A 17 -2.93 24.91 3.05
CA SER A 17 -2.50 23.86 3.90
C SER A 17 -2.81 22.62 3.13
N VAL A 18 -1.93 22.28 2.33
CA VAL A 18 -1.88 20.98 1.80
C VAL A 18 -1.62 20.12 2.98
N SER A 19 -2.67 19.55 3.47
CA SER A 19 -2.48 18.43 4.33
C SER A 19 -1.83 17.39 3.45
N CYS A 20 -0.55 17.38 3.47
CA CYS A 20 0.20 16.39 2.75
C CYS A 20 0.05 15.11 3.50
N SER A 21 -0.92 14.33 3.08
CA SER A 21 -0.80 12.93 3.35
C SER A 21 0.41 12.48 2.56
N ARG A 22 1.49 12.25 3.25
CA ARG A 22 2.69 11.81 2.59
C ARG A 22 2.56 10.37 2.22
N TYR A 23 2.65 10.14 0.94
CA TYR A 23 2.80 8.78 0.46
C TYR A 23 4.26 8.39 0.54
N VAL A 24 4.48 7.14 0.94
CA VAL A 24 5.78 6.52 0.96
C VAL A 24 5.76 5.41 -0.07
N THR A 25 6.84 5.25 -0.80
CA THR A 25 6.99 4.13 -1.73
C THR A 25 8.13 3.23 -1.26
N GLU A 26 7.96 1.95 -1.50
CA GLU A 26 8.93 0.93 -1.14
C GLU A 26 8.93 -0.11 -2.25
N SER A 27 10.11 -0.47 -2.75
CA SER A 27 10.21 -1.46 -3.84
C SER A 27 10.93 -2.69 -3.37
N GLY A 28 10.55 -3.83 -3.89
CA GLY A 28 11.16 -5.10 -3.57
C GLY A 28 10.40 -6.26 -4.14
N THR A 29 10.71 -7.43 -3.67
CA THR A 29 10.10 -8.66 -4.17
C THR A 29 8.85 -9.00 -3.38
N ALA A 30 7.80 -9.39 -4.08
CA ALA A 30 6.57 -9.89 -3.50
C ALA A 30 6.43 -11.39 -3.76
N SER A 31 5.81 -12.08 -2.84
CA SER A 31 5.30 -13.43 -3.05
C SER A 31 3.84 -13.46 -2.60
N TYR A 32 3.22 -14.63 -2.57
CA TYR A 32 1.87 -14.76 -2.07
C TYR A 32 1.71 -16.06 -1.28
N TYR A 33 0.66 -16.09 -0.45
CA TYR A 33 0.41 -17.20 0.45
C TYR A 33 0.03 -18.46 -0.32
N GLY A 34 0.63 -19.58 0.07
CA GLY A 34 0.18 -20.88 -0.41
C GLY A 34 -1.12 -21.30 0.26
N SER A 35 -1.77 -22.30 -0.32
CA SER A 35 -3.07 -22.78 0.17
C SER A 35 -3.01 -23.37 1.58
N GLN A 36 -1.83 -23.78 2.03
CA GLN A 36 -1.69 -24.32 3.39
C GLN A 36 -1.99 -23.29 4.47
N PHE A 37 -2.04 -22.00 4.12
CA PHE A 37 -2.35 -20.94 5.08
C PHE A 37 -3.84 -20.61 5.14
N ASN A 38 -4.66 -21.23 4.31
CA ASN A 38 -6.09 -20.93 4.29
C ASN A 38 -6.71 -21.17 5.66
N ASN A 39 -7.48 -20.19 6.16
CA ASN A 39 -8.16 -20.22 7.44
C ASN A 39 -7.24 -20.20 8.66
N ARG A 40 -5.95 -20.03 8.48
CA ARG A 40 -5.03 -19.86 9.60
C ARG A 40 -5.14 -18.47 10.18
N GLN A 41 -4.93 -18.36 11.46
CA GLN A 41 -4.95 -17.07 12.14
C GLN A 41 -3.71 -16.27 11.77
N THR A 42 -3.92 -15.00 11.43
CA THR A 42 -2.83 -14.07 11.13
C THR A 42 -2.39 -13.34 12.40
N ALA A 43 -1.30 -12.60 12.32
CA ALA A 43 -0.78 -11.84 13.45
C ALA A 43 -1.75 -10.78 13.95
N SER A 44 -2.66 -10.29 13.10
CA SER A 44 -3.68 -9.32 13.52
C SER A 44 -4.81 -9.97 14.30
N GLY A 45 -4.87 -11.31 14.33
CA GLY A 45 -5.97 -12.03 14.96
C GLY A 45 -7.06 -12.45 14.00
N SER A 46 -7.08 -11.94 12.79
CA SER A 46 -8.05 -12.35 11.78
C SER A 46 -7.58 -13.64 11.10
N LYS A 47 -8.51 -14.38 10.52
CA LYS A 47 -8.16 -15.56 9.76
C LYS A 47 -7.81 -15.17 8.33
N TYR A 48 -6.79 -15.83 7.78
CA TYR A 48 -6.43 -15.61 6.39
C TYR A 48 -7.52 -16.19 5.48
N ASN A 49 -8.03 -15.35 4.58
CA ASN A 49 -8.99 -15.75 3.58
C ASN A 49 -8.41 -15.46 2.20
N PRO A 50 -8.16 -16.51 1.38
CA PRO A 50 -7.53 -16.31 0.08
C PRO A 50 -8.37 -15.48 -0.89
N LYS A 51 -9.65 -15.30 -0.59
CA LYS A 51 -10.55 -14.52 -1.46
C LYS A 51 -10.57 -13.04 -1.12
N ARG A 52 -9.86 -12.62 -0.11
CA ARG A 52 -9.78 -11.22 0.28
C ARG A 52 -8.44 -10.62 -0.15
N ARG A 53 -8.44 -9.30 -0.32
CA ARG A 53 -7.23 -8.58 -0.73
C ARG A 53 -6.49 -8.12 0.50
N THR A 54 -5.65 -8.99 1.02
CA THR A 54 -4.84 -8.74 2.21
C THR A 54 -3.39 -9.07 1.95
N ALA A 55 -2.53 -8.70 2.89
CA ALA A 55 -1.11 -8.96 2.76
C ALA A 55 -0.43 -8.97 4.12
N ALA A 56 0.74 -9.59 4.16
CA ALA A 56 1.68 -9.51 5.27
C ALA A 56 2.76 -8.50 4.95
N HIS A 57 3.11 -7.69 5.93
CA HIS A 57 4.22 -6.73 5.83
C HIS A 57 4.98 -6.73 7.14
N LYS A 58 6.29 -6.44 7.07
CA LYS A 58 7.17 -6.58 8.23
C LYS A 58 6.84 -5.60 9.35
N THR A 59 6.44 -4.38 9.02
CA THR A 59 6.33 -3.32 10.02
C THR A 59 5.08 -2.46 9.94
N LEU A 60 4.40 -2.40 8.80
CA LEU A 60 3.24 -1.52 8.68
C LEU A 60 2.13 -1.92 9.65
N PRO A 61 1.47 -0.95 10.27
CA PRO A 61 0.37 -1.26 11.19
C PRO A 61 -0.73 -2.06 10.52
N PHE A 62 -1.36 -2.95 11.29
CA PHE A 62 -2.49 -3.70 10.78
C PHE A 62 -3.60 -2.74 10.36
N GLY A 63 -4.24 -3.04 9.25
CA GLY A 63 -5.27 -2.19 8.69
C GLY A 63 -4.75 -1.16 7.70
N THR A 64 -3.43 -0.99 7.58
CA THR A 64 -2.86 -0.08 6.59
C THR A 64 -3.24 -0.54 5.20
N LYS A 65 -3.68 0.41 4.38
CA LYS A 65 -3.99 0.13 2.98
C LYS A 65 -2.78 0.45 2.12
N VAL A 66 -2.42 -0.50 1.28
CA VAL A 66 -1.23 -0.41 0.45
C VAL A 66 -1.62 -0.66 -1.00
N ILE A 67 -1.18 0.20 -1.88
CA ILE A 67 -1.31 -0.04 -3.32
C ILE A 67 -0.08 -0.78 -3.78
N VAL A 68 -0.28 -1.97 -4.31
CA VAL A 68 0.80 -2.83 -4.79
C VAL A 68 0.77 -2.79 -6.31
N THR A 69 1.87 -2.37 -6.92
CA THR A 69 2.02 -2.34 -8.36
C THR A 69 3.01 -3.40 -8.78
N ASN A 70 2.60 -4.29 -9.67
CA ASN A 70 3.49 -5.25 -10.29
C ASN A 70 4.31 -4.53 -11.34
N LEU A 71 5.63 -4.45 -11.13
CA LEU A 71 6.49 -3.67 -12.02
C LEU A 71 6.69 -4.34 -13.38
N SER A 72 6.34 -5.61 -13.52
CA SER A 72 6.45 -6.32 -14.81
C SER A 72 5.33 -5.96 -15.78
N ASN A 73 4.14 -5.65 -15.26
CA ASN A 73 2.97 -5.42 -16.11
C ASN A 73 2.16 -4.18 -15.73
N HIS A 74 2.58 -3.46 -14.69
CA HIS A 74 1.96 -2.22 -14.21
C HIS A 74 0.54 -2.40 -13.65
N GLN A 75 0.10 -3.63 -13.39
CA GLN A 75 -1.17 -3.88 -12.76
C GLN A 75 -1.08 -3.62 -11.26
N ARG A 76 -2.16 -3.12 -10.68
CA ARG A 76 -2.19 -2.70 -9.29
C ARG A 76 -3.35 -3.31 -8.55
N VAL A 77 -3.15 -3.47 -7.25
CA VAL A 77 -4.21 -3.89 -6.34
C VAL A 77 -4.02 -3.17 -5.01
N LYS A 78 -5.11 -2.83 -4.36
CA LYS A 78 -5.07 -2.28 -3.01
C LYS A 78 -5.30 -3.42 -2.04
N VAL A 79 -4.41 -3.55 -1.05
CA VAL A 79 -4.49 -4.59 -0.04
C VAL A 79 -4.52 -3.96 1.35
N ARG A 80 -5.01 -4.73 2.31
CA ARG A 80 -4.98 -4.35 3.73
C ARG A 80 -3.94 -5.24 4.43
N ILE A 81 -3.10 -4.62 5.23
CA ILE A 81 -2.10 -5.37 6.01
C ILE A 81 -2.78 -6.03 7.20
N THR A 82 -2.66 -7.34 7.29
CA THR A 82 -3.28 -8.15 8.35
C THR A 82 -2.31 -9.07 9.03
N ASP A 83 -1.07 -9.14 8.59
CA ASP A 83 -0.13 -10.13 9.08
C ASP A 83 1.29 -9.59 9.08
N ARG A 84 2.17 -10.32 9.73
CA ARG A 84 3.61 -10.02 9.78
C ARG A 84 4.38 -10.97 8.89
N GLY A 85 5.43 -10.46 8.30
CA GLY A 85 6.26 -11.14 7.32
C GLY A 85 6.35 -10.28 6.07
N PRO A 86 7.03 -10.76 5.05
CA PRO A 86 7.79 -12.01 4.95
C PRO A 86 9.03 -12.02 5.84
N PHE A 87 9.46 -13.22 6.18
CA PHE A 87 10.67 -13.39 6.97
C PHE A 87 11.88 -13.77 6.12
N VAL A 88 11.75 -13.59 4.82
CA VAL A 88 12.83 -13.79 3.84
C VAL A 88 13.38 -12.43 3.47
N LYS A 89 14.69 -12.29 3.48
CA LYS A 89 15.36 -11.01 3.47
C LYS A 89 15.00 -10.09 2.30
N ALA A 90 14.91 -10.60 1.10
CA ALA A 90 14.67 -9.77 -0.07
C ALA A 90 13.19 -9.50 -0.34
N ARG A 91 12.29 -10.20 0.35
CA ARG A 91 10.87 -10.02 0.14
C ARG A 91 10.32 -8.97 1.07
N ILE A 92 9.46 -8.12 0.55
CA ILE A 92 8.88 -7.03 1.33
C ILE A 92 7.40 -7.21 1.61
N ILE A 93 6.72 -8.08 0.90
CA ILE A 93 5.29 -8.29 1.08
C ILE A 93 4.91 -9.69 0.63
N ASP A 94 3.98 -10.30 1.35
CA ASP A 94 3.33 -11.55 0.94
C ASP A 94 1.85 -11.24 0.72
N LEU A 95 1.39 -11.40 -0.49
CA LEU A 95 0.03 -11.07 -0.89
C LEU A 95 -0.91 -12.25 -0.66
N SER A 96 -2.18 -11.95 -0.43
CA SER A 96 -3.20 -12.98 -0.52
C SER A 96 -3.28 -13.49 -1.95
N GLN A 97 -3.87 -14.66 -2.12
CA GLN A 97 -4.04 -15.23 -3.44
C GLN A 97 -4.87 -14.32 -4.34
N LYS A 98 -5.93 -13.74 -3.79
CA LYS A 98 -6.78 -12.81 -4.54
C LYS A 98 -5.98 -11.61 -5.03
N ALA A 99 -5.16 -11.03 -4.17
CA ALA A 99 -4.35 -9.86 -4.54
C ALA A 99 -3.33 -10.25 -5.62
N ALA A 100 -2.70 -11.41 -5.48
CA ALA A 100 -1.73 -11.88 -6.46
C ALA A 100 -2.39 -12.12 -7.82
N GLN A 101 -3.62 -12.63 -7.83
CA GLN A 101 -4.37 -12.79 -9.08
C GLN A 101 -4.65 -11.45 -9.74
N LYS A 102 -4.97 -10.44 -8.95
CA LYS A 102 -5.31 -9.11 -9.48
C LYS A 102 -4.14 -8.46 -10.20
N ILE A 103 -2.93 -8.75 -9.81
CA ILE A 103 -1.74 -8.20 -10.46
C ILE A 103 -1.04 -9.23 -11.34
N ASP A 104 -1.72 -10.35 -11.60
CA ASP A 104 -1.28 -11.38 -12.55
C ASP A 104 0.13 -11.89 -12.27
N MET A 105 0.37 -12.30 -11.01
CA MET A 105 1.67 -12.85 -10.64
C MET A 105 1.63 -14.32 -10.22
N ILE A 106 0.48 -14.97 -10.36
CA ILE A 106 0.33 -16.35 -9.86
C ILE A 106 1.31 -17.30 -10.51
N THR A 107 1.49 -17.20 -11.82
CA THR A 107 2.36 -18.11 -12.55
C THR A 107 3.83 -17.95 -12.16
N GLN A 108 4.28 -16.71 -11.98
CA GLN A 108 5.67 -16.44 -11.60
C GLN A 108 5.95 -16.80 -10.15
N GLY A 109 4.96 -16.72 -9.28
CA GLY A 109 5.12 -16.96 -7.85
C GLY A 109 5.76 -15.83 -7.09
N ILE A 110 6.73 -15.15 -7.68
CA ILE A 110 7.36 -13.95 -7.12
C ILE A 110 7.52 -12.92 -8.23
N THR A 111 7.50 -11.66 -7.87
CA THR A 111 7.70 -10.57 -8.83
C THR A 111 8.16 -9.32 -8.11
N GLN A 112 8.76 -8.41 -8.86
CA GLN A 112 9.13 -7.11 -8.31
C GLN A 112 7.91 -6.21 -8.26
N VAL A 113 7.72 -5.56 -7.12
CA VAL A 113 6.56 -4.68 -6.90
C VAL A 113 7.02 -3.36 -6.31
N GLU A 114 6.15 -2.38 -6.45
CA GLU A 114 6.24 -1.13 -5.72
C GLU A 114 5.05 -1.06 -4.78
N LEU A 115 5.31 -0.75 -3.53
CA LEU A 115 4.28 -0.51 -2.52
C LEU A 115 4.11 0.98 -2.34
N ARG A 116 2.88 1.43 -2.23
CA ARG A 116 2.60 2.84 -1.96
C ARG A 116 1.55 2.93 -0.86
N TYR A 117 1.86 3.65 0.18
CA TYR A 117 0.97 3.80 1.32
C TYR A 117 1.16 5.16 1.98
N LYS A 118 0.17 5.56 2.77
CA LYS A 118 0.29 6.80 3.53
C LYS A 118 1.04 6.54 4.80
N LYS A 119 2.02 7.37 5.05
CA LYS A 119 2.73 7.30 6.32
C LYS A 119 1.84 7.93 7.38
N LYS A 120 1.54 7.18 8.43
CA LYS A 120 0.87 7.75 9.59
C LYS A 120 1.83 8.65 10.33
N LYS A 121 1.31 9.77 10.74
CA LYS A 121 2.07 10.66 11.63
C LYS A 121 2.35 9.97 12.96
#